data_27888cefab220ef836fcb5ba21704530
#
_entry.id   27888cefab220ef836fcb5ba21704530
#
_cell.length_a   1.000
_cell.length_b   1.000
_cell.length_c   1.000
_cell.angle_alpha   90.00
_cell.angle_beta   90.00
_cell.angle_gamma   90.00
#
_symmetry.space_group_name_H-M   'P 1'
#
loop_
_entity.id
_entity.type
_entity.pdbx_description
1 polymer ?
#
loop_
_entity_poly.entity_id
_entity_poly.type
_entity_poly.pdbx_seq_one_letter_code
_entity_poly.pdbx_strand_id
1 'polypeptide(L)'
;MGPIRVAVDALGGDHGPEEIVAGAVVARSAGIEPVLFGPAGLEAHGLELVVTTQEIAMDEKPADAVRGKPDSSLVAACRAVHEGRAQAVVSAGNTGAMLAAGLVYVRRLRGVLRPAIAVVVPTPKGPSVLIDAGANADCRAEHLLQFGFMGSVFAQEILDIPRPTVGLLSIGEEPEKGNQLTLEAHELLEVSDLHFGGNVESRGLLAHAADVVVCDGFTGNVALKLLEGTIRTTLDWLRAEITATAHGRAGGVLIRPAAARLRAHLDPDTYGGAYLLGLRGLSVIAHGNSSQAAIANAIRHAARGIEHGVVARLGERMAEEVEEPAEGRVSIRALSESNPQER
;
A
#
# COMPACT_ATOMS: atom_id res chain seq x y z
N MET A 1 14.50 -22.19 -4.63
CA MET A 1 14.80 -20.85 -4.08
C MET A 1 15.01 -20.99 -2.58
N GLY A 2 15.93 -20.21 -1.96
CA GLY A 2 16.04 -20.12 -0.51
C GLY A 2 14.83 -19.40 0.09
N PRO A 3 14.73 -19.27 1.44
CA PRO A 3 13.65 -18.52 2.09
C PRO A 3 13.67 -17.05 1.66
N ILE A 4 12.49 -16.45 1.58
CA ILE A 4 12.34 -15.03 1.29
C ILE A 4 12.72 -14.23 2.53
N ARG A 5 13.74 -13.41 2.41
CA ARG A 5 14.21 -12.55 3.50
C ARG A 5 13.43 -11.23 3.46
N VAL A 6 12.78 -10.92 4.57
CA VAL A 6 11.98 -9.68 4.74
C VAL A 6 12.66 -8.82 5.81
N ALA A 7 13.17 -7.66 5.41
CA ALA A 7 13.71 -6.68 6.35
C ALA A 7 12.57 -6.03 7.14
N VAL A 8 12.64 -6.08 8.46
CA VAL A 8 11.61 -5.57 9.37
C VAL A 8 12.18 -4.45 10.20
N ASP A 9 11.61 -3.25 10.07
CA ASP A 9 11.90 -2.09 10.92
C ASP A 9 11.33 -2.34 12.32
N ALA A 10 12.19 -2.71 13.26
CA ALA A 10 11.76 -3.11 14.60
C ALA A 10 11.37 -1.93 15.50
N LEU A 11 11.66 -0.69 15.12
CA LEU A 11 11.34 0.52 15.89
C LEU A 11 10.16 1.32 15.31
N GLY A 12 9.62 0.89 14.15
CA GLY A 12 8.41 1.49 13.59
C GLY A 12 7.16 0.98 14.29
N GLY A 13 6.37 1.87 14.89
CA GLY A 13 5.08 1.51 15.47
C GLY A 13 4.84 2.09 16.86
N ASP A 14 3.55 2.26 17.21
CA ASP A 14 3.12 2.93 18.45
C ASP A 14 3.19 2.01 19.69
N HIS A 15 3.23 0.68 19.48
CA HIS A 15 3.21 -0.33 20.55
C HIS A 15 4.59 -0.84 20.97
N GLY A 16 5.65 -0.24 20.39
CA GLY A 16 7.02 -0.61 20.69
C GLY A 16 7.54 -1.83 19.93
N PRO A 17 8.83 -2.14 20.08
CA PRO A 17 9.50 -3.17 19.31
C PRO A 17 9.02 -4.60 19.63
N GLU A 18 8.47 -4.84 20.81
CA GLU A 18 8.00 -6.16 21.27
C GLU A 18 6.88 -6.71 20.38
N GLU A 19 5.91 -5.89 20.00
CA GLU A 19 4.81 -6.27 19.10
C GLU A 19 5.34 -6.60 17.70
N ILE A 20 6.31 -5.83 17.21
CA ILE A 20 6.90 -6.04 15.89
C ILE A 20 7.70 -7.34 15.87
N VAL A 21 8.54 -7.55 16.88
CA VAL A 21 9.32 -8.79 17.02
C VAL A 21 8.41 -10.00 17.14
N ALA A 22 7.36 -9.92 17.99
CA ALA A 22 6.39 -11.00 18.13
C ALA A 22 5.69 -11.32 16.79
N GLY A 23 5.30 -10.29 16.03
CA GLY A 23 4.76 -10.46 14.68
C GLY A 23 5.73 -11.12 13.70
N ALA A 24 6.99 -10.72 13.73
CA ALA A 24 8.04 -11.32 12.90
C ALA A 24 8.27 -12.80 13.25
N VAL A 25 8.27 -13.15 14.53
CA VAL A 25 8.36 -14.56 15.00
C VAL A 25 7.19 -15.39 14.47
N VAL A 26 5.95 -14.86 14.55
CA VAL A 26 4.75 -15.54 14.04
C VAL A 26 4.77 -15.68 12.51
N ALA A 27 5.40 -14.74 11.79
CA ALA A 27 5.50 -14.81 10.34
C ALA A 27 6.57 -15.81 9.85
N ARG A 28 7.56 -16.12 10.69
CA ARG A 28 8.67 -17.01 10.33
C ARG A 28 8.15 -18.39 9.96
N SER A 29 8.60 -18.92 8.81
CA SER A 29 8.28 -20.24 8.30
C SER A 29 9.43 -20.78 7.46
N ALA A 30 9.30 -21.99 6.92
CA ALA A 30 10.33 -22.57 6.02
C ALA A 30 10.57 -21.71 4.75
N GLY A 31 9.57 -20.92 4.33
CA GLY A 31 9.66 -20.04 3.14
C GLY A 31 9.91 -18.56 3.47
N ILE A 32 9.79 -18.12 4.74
CA ILE A 32 9.88 -16.72 5.13
C ILE A 32 10.90 -16.55 6.26
N GLU A 33 11.88 -15.70 6.06
CA GLU A 33 12.92 -15.36 7.03
C GLU A 33 12.87 -13.84 7.34
N PRO A 34 12.17 -13.42 8.41
CA PRO A 34 12.23 -12.04 8.87
C PRO A 34 13.61 -11.70 9.43
N VAL A 35 14.14 -10.55 9.03
CA VAL A 35 15.40 -9.99 9.53
C VAL A 35 15.08 -8.67 10.23
N LEU A 36 15.34 -8.60 11.53
CA LEU A 36 15.06 -7.43 12.35
C LEU A 36 16.15 -6.38 12.19
N PHE A 37 15.75 -5.11 12.12
CA PHE A 37 16.62 -3.95 12.17
C PHE A 37 16.25 -3.13 13.41
N GLY A 38 17.14 -3.04 14.40
CA GLY A 38 16.80 -2.43 15.68
C GLY A 38 18.01 -2.28 16.62
N PRO A 39 17.80 -1.79 17.85
CA PRO A 39 18.89 -1.46 18.76
C PRO A 39 19.59 -2.71 19.28
N ALA A 40 20.84 -2.50 19.73
CA ALA A 40 21.58 -3.53 20.47
C ALA A 40 20.82 -3.90 21.75
N GLY A 41 20.70 -5.22 22.00
CA GLY A 41 19.96 -5.72 23.17
C GLY A 41 18.47 -5.98 22.94
N LEU A 42 17.94 -5.69 21.76
CA LEU A 42 16.59 -6.13 21.39
C LEU A 42 16.49 -7.66 21.43
N GLU A 43 15.51 -8.19 22.15
CA GLU A 43 15.28 -9.63 22.22
C GLU A 43 14.67 -10.16 20.93
N ALA A 44 15.50 -10.75 20.08
CA ALA A 44 15.14 -11.16 18.72
C ALA A 44 14.47 -12.54 18.63
N HIS A 45 14.31 -13.29 19.72
CA HIS A 45 13.69 -14.63 19.79
C HIS A 45 14.17 -15.61 18.71
N GLY A 46 15.48 -15.57 18.41
CA GLY A 46 16.13 -16.43 17.42
C GLY A 46 15.96 -16.00 15.96
N LEU A 47 15.48 -14.79 15.71
CA LEU A 47 15.57 -14.09 14.42
C LEU A 47 16.95 -13.42 14.27
N GLU A 48 17.39 -13.21 13.05
CA GLU A 48 18.57 -12.38 12.76
C GLU A 48 18.29 -10.94 13.14
N LEU A 49 19.20 -10.30 13.92
CA LEU A 49 19.15 -8.90 14.29
C LEU A 49 20.33 -8.15 13.67
N VAL A 50 20.02 -7.18 12.83
CA VAL A 50 20.97 -6.17 12.36
C VAL A 50 20.90 -4.97 13.30
N VAL A 51 21.98 -4.72 14.01
CA VAL A 51 22.02 -3.65 15.01
C VAL A 51 22.07 -2.29 14.32
N THR A 52 21.18 -1.39 14.77
CA THR A 52 21.09 0.01 14.36
C THR A 52 21.10 0.92 15.60
N THR A 53 21.50 2.18 15.44
CA THR A 53 21.73 3.10 16.56
C THR A 53 20.77 4.27 16.59
N GLN A 54 19.90 4.42 15.58
CA GLN A 54 19.01 5.56 15.43
C GLN A 54 17.57 5.08 15.14
N GLU A 55 16.62 5.94 15.46
CA GLU A 55 15.19 5.76 15.24
C GLU A 55 14.61 7.00 14.55
N ILE A 56 13.63 6.80 13.67
CA ILE A 56 12.82 7.88 13.09
C ILE A 56 11.47 7.87 13.77
N ALA A 57 11.17 8.93 14.53
CA ALA A 57 9.89 9.07 15.23
C ALA A 57 8.74 9.44 14.27
N MET A 58 7.50 9.19 14.71
CA MET A 58 6.29 9.39 13.89
C MET A 58 6.04 10.88 13.54
N ASP A 59 6.51 11.81 14.37
CA ASP A 59 6.31 13.25 14.23
C ASP A 59 7.47 13.97 13.52
N GLU A 60 8.54 13.26 13.14
CA GLU A 60 9.68 13.85 12.45
C GLU A 60 9.35 14.17 10.98
N LYS A 61 9.97 15.24 10.47
CA LYS A 61 9.89 15.57 9.05
C LYS A 61 10.57 14.49 8.20
N PRO A 62 9.85 13.80 7.32
CA PRO A 62 10.33 12.59 6.65
C PRO A 62 11.69 12.72 5.95
N ALA A 63 11.83 13.72 5.07
CA ALA A 63 13.04 13.90 4.29
C ALA A 63 14.27 14.28 5.14
N ASP A 64 14.07 15.09 6.17
CA ASP A 64 15.13 15.52 7.08
C ASP A 64 15.57 14.36 7.97
N ALA A 65 14.61 13.58 8.50
CA ALA A 65 14.88 12.41 9.33
C ALA A 65 15.67 11.33 8.56
N VAL A 66 15.25 11.01 7.34
CA VAL A 66 15.94 10.02 6.49
C VAL A 66 17.37 10.44 6.14
N ARG A 67 17.60 11.74 5.90
CA ARG A 67 18.97 12.26 5.63
C ARG A 67 19.82 12.35 6.89
N GLY A 68 19.23 12.78 8.00
CA GLY A 68 19.94 13.01 9.27
C GLY A 68 20.21 11.73 10.06
N LYS A 69 19.48 10.65 9.78
CA LYS A 69 19.55 9.38 10.52
C LYS A 69 19.85 8.18 9.61
N PRO A 70 21.02 8.13 8.97
CA PRO A 70 21.36 7.07 8.00
C PRO A 70 21.51 5.67 8.62
N ASP A 71 21.64 5.58 9.96
CA ASP A 71 21.70 4.32 10.71
C ASP A 71 20.40 4.04 11.49
N SER A 72 19.29 4.63 11.06
CA SER A 72 17.98 4.26 11.60
C SER A 72 17.54 2.89 11.11
N SER A 73 16.73 2.20 11.93
CA SER A 73 16.18 0.89 11.61
C SER A 73 15.49 0.85 10.25
N LEU A 74 14.67 1.86 9.95
CA LEU A 74 13.97 2.00 8.66
C LEU A 74 14.96 2.17 7.50
N VAL A 75 15.92 3.09 7.61
CA VAL A 75 16.90 3.35 6.53
C VAL A 75 17.79 2.14 6.30
N ALA A 76 18.25 1.48 7.36
CA ALA A 76 19.06 0.27 7.28
C ALA A 76 18.30 -0.90 6.64
N ALA A 77 17.01 -1.07 6.96
CA ALA A 77 16.11 -2.05 6.33
C ALA A 77 15.93 -1.78 4.83
N CYS A 78 15.66 -0.53 4.42
CA CYS A 78 15.58 -0.14 3.01
C CYS A 78 16.90 -0.36 2.25
N ARG A 79 18.04 -0.08 2.90
CA ARG A 79 19.36 -0.32 2.33
C ARG A 79 19.62 -1.82 2.13
N ALA A 80 19.20 -2.67 3.06
CA ALA A 80 19.32 -4.12 2.93
C ALA A 80 18.59 -4.66 1.70
N VAL A 81 17.43 -4.08 1.35
CA VAL A 81 16.71 -4.42 0.11
C VAL A 81 17.51 -3.98 -1.12
N HIS A 82 18.07 -2.78 -1.12
CA HIS A 82 18.90 -2.29 -2.23
C HIS A 82 20.14 -3.16 -2.47
N GLU A 83 20.76 -3.63 -1.40
CA GLU A 83 21.97 -4.45 -1.43
C GLU A 83 21.67 -5.95 -1.72
N GLY A 84 20.40 -6.33 -1.87
CA GLY A 84 19.98 -7.71 -2.12
C GLY A 84 20.10 -8.62 -0.89
N ARG A 85 20.30 -8.07 0.32
CA ARG A 85 20.33 -8.82 1.59
C ARG A 85 18.91 -9.18 2.07
N ALA A 86 17.90 -8.48 1.59
CA ALA A 86 16.48 -8.80 1.74
C ALA A 86 15.76 -8.51 0.42
N GLN A 87 14.61 -9.14 0.18
CA GLN A 87 13.79 -8.92 -1.01
C GLN A 87 12.66 -7.91 -0.78
N ALA A 88 12.24 -7.75 0.47
CA ALA A 88 11.18 -6.82 0.84
C ALA A 88 11.53 -6.10 2.13
N VAL A 89 10.86 -4.95 2.38
CA VAL A 89 10.92 -4.22 3.64
C VAL A 89 9.50 -4.01 4.20
N VAL A 90 9.36 -4.18 5.52
CA VAL A 90 8.12 -3.92 6.27
C VAL A 90 8.42 -2.92 7.38
N SER A 91 7.62 -1.88 7.49
CA SER A 91 7.68 -0.89 8.58
C SER A 91 6.28 -0.45 8.98
N ALA A 92 6.05 -0.30 10.29
CA ALA A 92 4.86 0.32 10.86
C ALA A 92 5.13 1.76 11.32
N GLY A 93 6.27 2.34 10.90
CA GLY A 93 6.70 3.67 11.26
C GLY A 93 6.08 4.78 10.40
N ASN A 94 6.75 5.93 10.39
CA ASN A 94 6.34 7.12 9.65
C ASN A 94 6.24 6.84 8.14
N THR A 95 5.02 6.89 7.58
CA THR A 95 4.73 6.61 6.16
C THR A 95 5.54 7.52 5.22
N GLY A 96 5.67 8.80 5.55
CA GLY A 96 6.47 9.73 4.75
C GLY A 96 7.96 9.40 4.78
N ALA A 97 8.48 8.94 5.93
CA ALA A 97 9.86 8.48 6.04
C ALA A 97 10.09 7.19 5.25
N MET A 98 9.11 6.26 5.24
CA MET A 98 9.16 5.06 4.41
C MET A 98 9.20 5.41 2.92
N LEU A 99 8.36 6.36 2.47
CA LEU A 99 8.38 6.88 1.09
C LEU A 99 9.74 7.51 0.75
N ALA A 100 10.25 8.38 1.62
CA ALA A 100 11.53 9.06 1.42
C ALA A 100 12.71 8.06 1.40
N ALA A 101 12.76 7.11 2.35
CA ALA A 101 13.78 6.07 2.40
C ALA A 101 13.69 5.14 1.19
N GLY A 102 12.47 4.77 0.78
CA GLY A 102 12.21 3.98 -0.43
C GLY A 102 12.76 4.67 -1.69
N LEU A 103 12.48 5.95 -1.87
CA LEU A 103 12.98 6.73 -3.02
C LEU A 103 14.51 6.86 -3.03
N VAL A 104 15.12 7.09 -1.88
CA VAL A 104 16.58 7.32 -1.77
C VAL A 104 17.36 6.02 -1.86
N TYR A 105 16.95 4.99 -1.14
CA TYR A 105 17.72 3.76 -0.96
C TYR A 105 17.20 2.61 -1.83
N VAL A 106 15.90 2.29 -1.84
CA VAL A 106 15.36 1.21 -2.69
C VAL A 106 15.34 1.64 -4.15
N ARG A 107 15.06 2.91 -4.42
CA ARG A 107 15.01 3.57 -5.73
C ARG A 107 13.79 3.13 -6.57
N ARG A 108 13.41 4.02 -7.48
CA ARG A 108 12.31 3.77 -8.43
C ARG A 108 12.68 2.72 -9.48
N LEU A 109 11.71 1.95 -9.92
CA LEU A 109 11.79 1.17 -11.16
C LEU A 109 12.02 2.11 -12.35
N ARG A 110 12.68 1.58 -13.39
CA ARG A 110 12.85 2.33 -14.65
C ARG A 110 11.47 2.57 -15.28
N GLY A 111 11.23 3.77 -15.78
CA GLY A 111 9.95 4.17 -16.37
C GLY A 111 8.91 4.68 -15.35
N VAL A 112 9.05 4.41 -14.06
CA VAL A 112 8.15 4.91 -13.03
C VAL A 112 8.42 6.38 -12.74
N LEU A 113 7.41 7.23 -12.92
CA LEU A 113 7.46 8.67 -12.62
C LEU A 113 7.38 8.91 -11.11
N ARG A 114 6.41 8.28 -10.44
CA ARG A 114 6.17 8.38 -9.00
C ARG A 114 5.80 7.01 -8.42
N PRO A 115 6.35 6.59 -7.28
CA PRO A 115 5.79 5.46 -6.55
C PRO A 115 4.43 5.85 -5.98
N ALA A 116 3.56 4.87 -5.78
CA ALA A 116 2.21 5.08 -5.24
C ALA A 116 1.89 4.09 -4.12
N ILE A 117 1.05 4.51 -3.18
CA ILE A 117 0.56 3.66 -2.11
C ILE A 117 -0.73 2.97 -2.57
N ALA A 118 -0.70 1.65 -2.68
CA ALA A 118 -1.87 0.81 -2.94
C ALA A 118 -2.39 0.21 -1.63
N VAL A 119 -3.68 0.36 -1.39
CA VAL A 119 -4.39 -0.20 -0.23
C VAL A 119 -5.52 -1.09 -0.71
N VAL A 120 -5.67 -2.26 -0.10
CA VAL A 120 -6.80 -3.14 -0.38
C VAL A 120 -8.01 -2.71 0.46
N VAL A 121 -9.08 -2.36 -0.22
CA VAL A 121 -10.36 -1.99 0.37
C VAL A 121 -11.29 -3.20 0.34
N PRO A 122 -11.76 -3.69 1.50
CA PRO A 122 -12.72 -4.79 1.55
C PRO A 122 -14.08 -4.33 1.04
N THR A 123 -14.66 -5.09 0.09
CA THR A 123 -16.02 -4.84 -0.39
C THR A 123 -16.86 -6.12 -0.37
N PRO A 124 -18.22 -6.04 -0.39
CA PRO A 124 -19.09 -7.21 -0.37
C PRO A 124 -18.90 -8.18 -1.56
N LYS A 125 -18.33 -7.70 -2.66
CA LYS A 125 -18.13 -8.51 -3.88
C LYS A 125 -16.70 -9.05 -4.01
N GLY A 126 -15.82 -8.72 -3.07
CA GLY A 126 -14.41 -9.06 -3.09
C GLY A 126 -13.52 -7.85 -2.81
N PRO A 127 -12.22 -8.00 -2.69
CA PRO A 127 -11.30 -6.88 -2.46
C PRO A 127 -11.22 -5.96 -3.68
N SER A 128 -11.06 -4.66 -3.44
CA SER A 128 -10.75 -3.64 -4.44
C SER A 128 -9.45 -2.92 -4.04
N VAL A 129 -8.73 -2.35 -4.98
CA VAL A 129 -7.48 -1.61 -4.74
C VAL A 129 -7.74 -0.12 -4.86
N LEU A 130 -7.44 0.66 -3.84
CA LEU A 130 -7.35 2.12 -3.93
C LEU A 130 -5.89 2.53 -4.13
N ILE A 131 -5.61 3.31 -5.17
CA ILE A 131 -4.27 3.80 -5.52
C ILE A 131 -4.36 5.19 -6.17
N ASP A 132 -3.65 6.22 -5.74
CA ASP A 132 -2.71 6.39 -4.66
C ASP A 132 -3.43 6.74 -3.34
N ALA A 133 -3.05 6.07 -2.26
CA ALA A 133 -3.67 6.29 -0.95
C ALA A 133 -2.86 7.24 -0.03
N GLY A 134 -1.93 8.05 -0.60
CA GLY A 134 -1.24 9.07 0.21
C GLY A 134 0.24 9.31 -0.06
N ALA A 135 0.83 8.78 -1.15
CA ALA A 135 2.23 9.05 -1.47
C ALA A 135 2.43 10.40 -2.18
N ASN A 136 1.47 10.82 -3.03
CA ASN A 136 1.62 12.01 -3.88
C ASN A 136 0.40 12.91 -3.74
N ALA A 137 0.55 14.02 -3.00
CA ALA A 137 -0.54 14.98 -2.83
C ALA A 137 -0.88 15.72 -4.13
N ASP A 138 0.14 16.06 -4.91
CA ASP A 138 0.00 16.72 -6.20
C ASP A 138 0.41 15.77 -7.32
N CYS A 139 -0.54 15.48 -8.22
CA CYS A 139 -0.34 14.58 -9.35
C CYS A 139 -0.55 15.30 -10.69
N ARG A 140 -0.04 14.68 -11.75
CA ARG A 140 -0.39 14.95 -13.14
C ARG A 140 -1.13 13.75 -13.70
N ALA A 141 -1.81 13.93 -14.83
CA ALA A 141 -2.61 12.88 -15.46
C ALA A 141 -1.78 11.61 -15.78
N GLU A 142 -0.52 11.77 -16.18
CA GLU A 142 0.40 10.66 -16.47
C GLU A 142 0.74 9.84 -15.22
N HIS A 143 0.72 10.48 -14.02
CA HIS A 143 0.90 9.74 -12.78
C HIS A 143 -0.29 8.82 -12.52
N LEU A 144 -1.53 9.33 -12.73
CA LEU A 144 -2.75 8.55 -12.53
C LEU A 144 -2.83 7.40 -13.53
N LEU A 145 -2.43 7.61 -14.77
CA LEU A 145 -2.30 6.51 -15.75
C LEU A 145 -1.35 5.43 -15.24
N GLN A 146 -0.15 5.80 -14.78
CA GLN A 146 0.80 4.82 -14.22
C GLN A 146 0.26 4.14 -12.97
N PHE A 147 -0.50 4.85 -12.12
CA PHE A 147 -1.15 4.23 -10.96
C PHE A 147 -2.19 3.19 -11.39
N GLY A 148 -2.89 3.42 -12.49
CA GLY A 148 -3.78 2.43 -13.10
C GLY A 148 -3.04 1.14 -13.50
N PHE A 149 -1.89 1.26 -14.15
CA PHE A 149 -1.05 0.10 -14.47
C PHE A 149 -0.51 -0.60 -13.22
N MET A 150 -0.01 0.16 -12.24
CA MET A 150 0.49 -0.42 -10.98
C MET A 150 -0.60 -1.14 -10.21
N GLY A 151 -1.78 -0.53 -10.08
CA GLY A 151 -2.94 -1.13 -9.43
C GLY A 151 -3.43 -2.38 -10.15
N SER A 152 -3.43 -2.37 -11.49
CA SER A 152 -3.82 -3.52 -12.31
C SER A 152 -2.88 -4.70 -12.10
N VAL A 153 -1.55 -4.51 -12.19
CA VAL A 153 -0.57 -5.56 -11.90
C VAL A 153 -0.71 -6.07 -10.46
N PHE A 154 -0.90 -5.16 -9.50
CA PHE A 154 -1.11 -5.55 -8.11
C PHE A 154 -2.38 -6.40 -7.92
N ALA A 155 -3.49 -6.01 -8.53
CA ALA A 155 -4.74 -6.77 -8.47
C ALA A 155 -4.61 -8.15 -9.12
N GLN A 156 -3.87 -8.25 -10.22
CA GLN A 156 -3.58 -9.53 -10.87
C GLN A 156 -2.76 -10.47 -10.00
N GLU A 157 -1.66 -9.98 -9.45
CA GLU A 157 -0.67 -10.84 -8.79
C GLU A 157 -1.00 -11.10 -7.30
N ILE A 158 -1.68 -10.20 -6.63
CA ILE A 158 -1.96 -10.31 -5.18
C ILE A 158 -3.40 -10.72 -4.90
N LEU A 159 -4.36 -10.22 -5.72
CA LEU A 159 -5.78 -10.49 -5.51
C LEU A 159 -6.34 -11.57 -6.45
N ASP A 160 -5.50 -12.13 -7.33
CA ASP A 160 -5.85 -13.17 -8.30
C ASP A 160 -7.01 -12.73 -9.24
N ILE A 161 -7.04 -11.43 -9.64
CA ILE A 161 -8.04 -10.87 -10.58
C ILE A 161 -7.41 -10.77 -11.98
N PRO A 162 -7.67 -11.70 -12.92
CA PRO A 162 -6.90 -11.81 -14.17
C PRO A 162 -7.01 -10.60 -15.10
N ARG A 163 -8.14 -9.89 -15.08
CA ARG A 163 -8.41 -8.71 -15.90
C ARG A 163 -9.15 -7.66 -15.08
N PRO A 164 -8.44 -6.98 -14.17
CA PRO A 164 -9.09 -6.04 -13.26
C PRO A 164 -9.68 -4.84 -14.02
N THR A 165 -10.88 -4.44 -13.63
CA THR A 165 -11.51 -3.20 -14.08
C THR A 165 -10.85 -2.04 -13.34
N VAL A 166 -10.43 -1.02 -14.09
CA VAL A 166 -9.83 0.21 -13.55
C VAL A 166 -10.85 1.34 -13.63
N GLY A 167 -11.13 1.99 -12.50
CA GLY A 167 -11.98 3.19 -12.42
C GLY A 167 -11.19 4.40 -11.94
N LEU A 168 -11.59 5.59 -12.38
CA LEU A 168 -11.00 6.86 -11.95
C LEU A 168 -11.93 7.52 -10.92
N LEU A 169 -11.43 7.77 -9.70
CA LEU A 169 -12.21 8.43 -8.66
C LEU A 169 -12.52 9.88 -9.07
N SER A 170 -13.80 10.21 -9.14
CA SER A 170 -14.31 11.52 -9.54
C SER A 170 -15.56 11.92 -8.73
N ILE A 171 -16.10 13.10 -9.02
CA ILE A 171 -17.32 13.64 -8.39
C ILE A 171 -18.61 13.18 -9.08
N GLY A 172 -18.53 12.48 -10.21
CA GLY A 172 -19.63 11.94 -11.00
C GLY A 172 -19.13 10.87 -11.95
N GLU A 173 -20.05 10.05 -12.47
CA GLU A 173 -19.72 8.90 -13.34
C GLU A 173 -19.53 9.34 -14.82
N GLU A 174 -20.03 10.54 -15.20
CA GLU A 174 -19.89 11.04 -16.57
C GLU A 174 -18.46 11.49 -16.87
N PRO A 175 -17.97 11.29 -18.11
CA PRO A 175 -16.59 11.62 -18.53
C PRO A 175 -16.18 13.07 -18.28
N GLU A 176 -17.13 14.02 -18.42
CA GLU A 176 -16.92 15.45 -18.23
C GLU A 176 -16.93 15.91 -16.77
N LYS A 177 -17.09 15.01 -15.81
CA LYS A 177 -17.09 15.33 -14.38
C LYS A 177 -15.71 15.25 -13.77
N GLY A 178 -15.39 16.23 -12.95
CA GLY A 178 -14.16 16.27 -12.17
C GLY A 178 -13.44 17.60 -12.25
N ASN A 179 -12.26 17.65 -11.67
CA ASN A 179 -11.30 18.72 -11.84
C ASN A 179 -10.44 18.47 -13.09
N GLN A 180 -9.56 19.44 -13.42
CA GLN A 180 -8.71 19.32 -14.60
C GLN A 180 -7.87 18.06 -14.61
N LEU A 181 -7.29 17.66 -13.47
CA LEU A 181 -6.50 16.44 -13.33
C LEU A 181 -7.31 15.19 -13.70
N THR A 182 -8.55 15.09 -13.21
CA THR A 182 -9.40 13.92 -13.52
C THR A 182 -9.87 13.90 -14.97
N LEU A 183 -10.17 15.05 -15.57
CA LEU A 183 -10.53 15.12 -16.99
C LEU A 183 -9.38 14.66 -17.88
N GLU A 184 -8.18 15.19 -17.67
CA GLU A 184 -6.98 14.80 -18.43
C GLU A 184 -6.61 13.32 -18.19
N ALA A 185 -6.73 12.83 -16.94
CA ALA A 185 -6.46 11.43 -16.62
C ALA A 185 -7.50 10.48 -17.23
N HIS A 186 -8.77 10.88 -17.32
CA HIS A 186 -9.82 10.11 -17.98
C HIS A 186 -9.45 9.86 -19.44
N GLU A 187 -9.07 10.90 -20.19
CA GLU A 187 -8.66 10.80 -21.59
C GLU A 187 -7.48 9.82 -21.77
N LEU A 188 -6.47 9.90 -20.90
CA LEU A 188 -5.31 8.99 -20.96
C LEU A 188 -5.68 7.54 -20.65
N LEU A 189 -6.53 7.31 -19.65
CA LEU A 189 -6.98 5.98 -19.25
C LEU A 189 -7.87 5.35 -20.33
N GLU A 190 -8.73 6.13 -20.99
CA GLU A 190 -9.64 5.65 -22.02
C GLU A 190 -8.89 5.14 -23.27
N VAL A 191 -7.78 5.81 -23.66
CA VAL A 191 -6.98 5.39 -24.81
C VAL A 191 -5.90 4.36 -24.46
N SER A 192 -5.74 4.00 -23.18
CA SER A 192 -4.79 3.00 -22.73
C SER A 192 -5.28 1.57 -23.03
N ASP A 193 -4.45 0.57 -22.78
CA ASP A 193 -4.83 -0.84 -22.88
C ASP A 193 -5.39 -1.41 -21.57
N LEU A 194 -5.55 -0.57 -20.53
CA LEU A 194 -6.22 -0.94 -19.29
C LEU A 194 -7.70 -1.25 -19.58
N HIS A 195 -8.24 -2.17 -18.81
CA HIS A 195 -9.68 -2.40 -18.80
C HIS A 195 -10.38 -1.26 -18.03
N PHE A 196 -10.35 -0.05 -18.63
CA PHE A 196 -10.91 1.14 -18.03
C PHE A 196 -12.44 1.10 -18.03
N GLY A 197 -13.03 1.29 -16.87
CA GLY A 197 -14.48 1.26 -16.62
C GLY A 197 -15.12 2.65 -16.49
N GLY A 198 -14.34 3.73 -16.69
CA GLY A 198 -14.82 5.10 -16.55
C GLY A 198 -14.62 5.69 -15.15
N ASN A 199 -15.33 6.79 -14.89
CA ASN A 199 -15.31 7.46 -13.59
C ASN A 199 -16.08 6.68 -12.53
N VAL A 200 -15.63 6.77 -11.28
CA VAL A 200 -16.23 6.15 -10.10
C VAL A 200 -16.47 7.21 -9.03
N GLU A 201 -17.66 7.30 -8.50
CA GLU A 201 -17.95 8.14 -7.33
C GLU A 201 -17.46 7.49 -6.03
N SER A 202 -17.17 8.29 -4.99
CA SER A 202 -16.69 7.81 -3.69
C SER A 202 -17.62 6.77 -3.03
N ARG A 203 -18.94 6.85 -3.25
CA ARG A 203 -19.91 5.83 -2.77
C ARG A 203 -19.68 4.45 -3.41
N GLY A 204 -19.06 4.42 -4.59
CA GLY A 204 -18.71 3.22 -5.32
C GLY A 204 -17.54 2.43 -4.71
N LEU A 205 -16.69 3.05 -3.88
CA LEU A 205 -15.54 2.37 -3.26
C LEU A 205 -15.96 1.12 -2.47
N LEU A 206 -16.93 1.23 -1.59
CA LEU A 206 -17.46 0.08 -0.83
C LEU A 206 -18.48 -0.77 -1.60
N ALA A 207 -19.04 -0.25 -2.69
CA ALA A 207 -19.99 -0.98 -3.53
C ALA A 207 -19.30 -1.85 -4.60
N HIS A 208 -17.96 -1.84 -4.66
CA HIS A 208 -17.15 -2.50 -5.68
C HIS A 208 -17.50 -2.02 -7.08
N ALA A 209 -17.33 -0.71 -7.32
CA ALA A 209 -17.55 -0.13 -8.64
C ALA A 209 -16.44 -0.48 -9.64
N ALA A 210 -15.22 -0.74 -9.15
CA ALA A 210 -14.11 -1.24 -9.94
C ALA A 210 -13.18 -2.10 -9.06
N ASP A 211 -12.35 -2.94 -9.68
CA ASP A 211 -11.33 -3.74 -9.00
C ASP A 211 -10.13 -2.89 -8.55
N VAL A 212 -9.84 -1.85 -9.33
CA VAL A 212 -8.81 -0.84 -9.04
C VAL A 212 -9.43 0.54 -9.16
N VAL A 213 -9.33 1.36 -8.14
CA VAL A 213 -9.78 2.75 -8.14
C VAL A 213 -8.57 3.67 -8.02
N VAL A 214 -8.35 4.48 -9.06
CA VAL A 214 -7.22 5.40 -9.20
C VAL A 214 -7.60 6.80 -8.75
N CYS A 215 -6.72 7.46 -8.02
CA CYS A 215 -6.82 8.88 -7.67
C CYS A 215 -5.44 9.47 -7.34
N ASP A 216 -5.37 10.78 -7.09
CA ASP A 216 -4.20 11.40 -6.46
C ASP A 216 -4.14 11.04 -4.97
N GLY A 217 -2.93 11.15 -4.38
CA GLY A 217 -2.71 10.71 -3.00
C GLY A 217 -3.41 11.59 -1.95
N PHE A 218 -3.73 12.85 -2.25
CA PHE A 218 -4.52 13.67 -1.33
C PHE A 218 -5.95 13.16 -1.25
N THR A 219 -6.59 13.00 -2.40
CA THR A 219 -7.96 12.48 -2.51
C THR A 219 -8.05 11.06 -1.94
N GLY A 220 -7.10 10.20 -2.29
CA GLY A 220 -7.07 8.81 -1.81
C GLY A 220 -6.88 8.68 -0.31
N ASN A 221 -5.99 9.49 0.29
CA ASN A 221 -5.80 9.49 1.73
C ASN A 221 -7.03 10.00 2.48
N VAL A 222 -7.69 11.04 1.98
CA VAL A 222 -8.95 11.55 2.55
C VAL A 222 -10.05 10.49 2.46
N ALA A 223 -10.22 9.86 1.29
CA ALA A 223 -11.20 8.79 1.09
C ALA A 223 -10.94 7.59 2.01
N LEU A 224 -9.69 7.13 2.11
CA LEU A 224 -9.29 6.02 2.97
C LEU A 224 -9.57 6.32 4.44
N LYS A 225 -9.14 7.49 4.95
CA LYS A 225 -9.33 7.87 6.36
C LYS A 225 -10.80 8.07 6.72
N LEU A 226 -11.60 8.63 5.80
CA LEU A 226 -13.05 8.73 5.98
C LEU A 226 -13.69 7.34 6.02
N LEU A 227 -13.30 6.43 5.13
CA LEU A 227 -13.79 5.06 5.07
C LEU A 227 -13.48 4.31 6.38
N GLU A 228 -12.22 4.29 6.81
CA GLU A 228 -11.77 3.66 8.07
C GLU A 228 -12.53 4.24 9.27
N GLY A 229 -12.62 5.56 9.35
CA GLY A 229 -13.33 6.26 10.43
C GLY A 229 -14.83 5.94 10.44
N THR A 230 -15.47 5.91 9.28
CA THR A 230 -16.91 5.60 9.16
C THR A 230 -17.21 4.17 9.57
N ILE A 231 -16.42 3.19 9.09
CA ILE A 231 -16.58 1.79 9.46
C ILE A 231 -16.43 1.63 10.98
N ARG A 232 -15.37 2.16 11.57
CA ARG A 232 -15.11 2.09 13.02
C ARG A 232 -16.25 2.68 13.82
N THR A 233 -16.63 3.93 13.52
CA THR A 233 -17.69 4.65 14.25
C THR A 233 -19.03 3.94 14.14
N THR A 234 -19.38 3.43 12.95
CA THR A 234 -20.65 2.70 12.74
C THR A 234 -20.68 1.40 13.55
N LEU A 235 -19.59 0.63 13.58
CA LEU A 235 -19.52 -0.60 14.36
C LEU A 235 -19.58 -0.32 15.87
N ASP A 236 -18.94 0.76 16.35
CA ASP A 236 -18.97 1.16 17.74
C ASP A 236 -20.38 1.63 18.17
N TRP A 237 -21.08 2.41 17.36
CA TRP A 237 -22.48 2.79 17.60
C TRP A 237 -23.38 1.58 17.63
N LEU A 238 -23.27 0.68 16.66
CA LEU A 238 -24.06 -0.54 16.61
C LEU A 238 -23.84 -1.39 17.86
N ARG A 239 -22.59 -1.51 18.31
CA ARG A 239 -22.25 -2.23 19.54
C ARG A 239 -22.86 -1.54 20.76
N ALA A 240 -22.78 -0.23 20.88
CA ALA A 240 -23.34 0.54 21.96
C ALA A 240 -24.86 0.33 22.05
N GLU A 241 -25.60 0.46 20.94
CA GLU A 241 -27.04 0.24 20.88
C GLU A 241 -27.45 -1.19 21.25
N ILE A 242 -26.75 -2.20 20.71
CA ILE A 242 -27.01 -3.61 21.04
C ILE A 242 -26.80 -3.86 22.54
N THR A 243 -25.79 -3.23 23.16
CA THR A 243 -25.47 -3.48 24.59
C THR A 243 -26.24 -2.59 25.57
N ALA A 244 -26.98 -1.59 25.09
CA ALA A 244 -27.73 -0.63 25.90
C ALA A 244 -28.84 -1.28 26.75
N THR A 245 -29.48 -2.36 26.27
CA THR A 245 -30.60 -3.01 26.92
C THR A 245 -30.30 -4.48 27.29
N ALA A 246 -31.04 -5.04 28.25
CA ALA A 246 -30.91 -6.46 28.63
C ALA A 246 -31.26 -7.39 27.45
N HIS A 247 -32.32 -7.08 26.72
CA HIS A 247 -32.74 -7.83 25.53
C HIS A 247 -31.70 -7.71 24.40
N GLY A 248 -31.16 -6.51 24.18
CA GLY A 248 -30.09 -6.29 23.21
C GLY A 248 -28.84 -7.10 23.55
N ARG A 249 -28.41 -7.13 24.80
CA ARG A 249 -27.28 -7.98 25.25
C ARG A 249 -27.51 -9.46 24.97
N ALA A 250 -28.70 -9.98 25.28
CA ALA A 250 -29.06 -11.37 24.96
C ALA A 250 -29.01 -11.65 23.45
N GLY A 251 -29.59 -10.77 22.63
CA GLY A 251 -29.51 -10.83 21.18
C GLY A 251 -28.07 -10.72 20.65
N GLY A 252 -27.26 -9.85 21.27
CA GLY A 252 -25.84 -9.66 20.95
C GLY A 252 -25.00 -10.93 21.09
N VAL A 253 -25.30 -11.77 22.08
CA VAL A 253 -24.65 -13.09 22.23
C VAL A 253 -24.95 -13.98 21.02
N LEU A 254 -26.19 -14.00 20.54
CA LEU A 254 -26.62 -14.83 19.42
C LEU A 254 -25.97 -14.38 18.09
N ILE A 255 -25.83 -13.07 17.87
CA ILE A 255 -25.24 -12.52 16.64
C ILE A 255 -23.70 -12.41 16.69
N ARG A 256 -23.08 -12.66 17.84
CA ARG A 256 -21.62 -12.52 18.04
C ARG A 256 -20.77 -13.20 16.97
N PRO A 257 -21.06 -14.44 16.52
CA PRO A 257 -20.26 -15.07 15.46
C PRO A 257 -20.38 -14.37 14.10
N ALA A 258 -21.57 -13.84 13.77
CA ALA A 258 -21.77 -13.07 12.54
C ALA A 258 -21.04 -11.72 12.59
N ALA A 259 -21.13 -11.02 13.73
CA ALA A 259 -20.42 -9.76 13.94
C ALA A 259 -18.90 -9.94 13.88
N ALA A 260 -18.37 -11.05 14.42
CA ALA A 260 -16.94 -11.37 14.35
C ALA A 260 -16.48 -11.60 12.90
N ARG A 261 -17.26 -12.33 12.09
CA ARG A 261 -16.95 -12.51 10.65
C ARG A 261 -16.98 -11.20 9.88
N LEU A 262 -17.99 -10.36 10.12
CA LEU A 262 -18.08 -9.04 9.48
C LEU A 262 -16.88 -8.15 9.86
N ARG A 263 -16.51 -8.13 11.16
CA ARG A 263 -15.34 -7.37 11.61
C ARG A 263 -14.06 -7.85 10.96
N ALA A 264 -13.83 -9.17 10.90
CA ALA A 264 -12.65 -9.73 10.23
C ALA A 264 -12.63 -9.42 8.73
N HIS A 265 -13.80 -9.38 8.08
CA HIS A 265 -13.89 -9.02 6.66
C HIS A 265 -13.58 -7.53 6.41
N LEU A 266 -13.97 -6.65 7.34
CA LEU A 266 -13.76 -5.21 7.23
C LEU A 266 -12.40 -4.75 7.81
N ASP A 267 -11.62 -5.68 8.36
CA ASP A 267 -10.34 -5.37 8.99
C ASP A 267 -9.25 -5.19 7.91
N PRO A 268 -8.69 -3.99 7.73
CA PRO A 268 -7.63 -3.75 6.76
C PRO A 268 -6.36 -4.55 7.06
N ASP A 269 -6.10 -4.90 8.31
CA ASP A 269 -4.96 -5.72 8.74
C ASP A 269 -5.01 -7.16 8.18
N THR A 270 -6.19 -7.61 7.73
CA THR A 270 -6.37 -8.88 7.02
C THR A 270 -5.58 -8.90 5.71
N TYR A 271 -5.43 -7.75 5.05
CA TYR A 271 -4.73 -7.59 3.78
C TYR A 271 -3.27 -7.12 3.94
N GLY A 272 -2.75 -7.08 5.18
CA GLY A 272 -1.32 -6.89 5.47
C GLY A 272 -0.79 -5.48 5.34
N GLY A 273 -1.64 -4.46 5.27
CA GLY A 273 -1.23 -3.05 5.18
C GLY A 273 -1.20 -2.50 3.75
N ALA A 274 -0.49 -1.39 3.56
CA ALA A 274 -0.37 -0.69 2.30
C ALA A 274 0.92 -1.07 1.57
N TYR A 275 0.86 -1.16 0.24
CA TYR A 275 2.03 -1.44 -0.60
C TYR A 275 2.53 -0.16 -1.26
N LEU A 276 3.81 0.13 -1.11
CA LEU A 276 4.46 1.20 -1.86
C LEU A 276 4.99 0.62 -3.18
N LEU A 277 4.21 0.79 -4.24
CA LEU A 277 4.50 0.25 -5.57
C LEU A 277 5.39 1.20 -6.38
N GLY A 278 6.08 0.66 -7.38
CA GLY A 278 6.96 1.43 -8.28
C GLY A 278 8.41 1.57 -7.81
N LEU A 279 8.82 0.86 -6.76
CA LEU A 279 10.20 0.75 -6.30
C LEU A 279 10.85 -0.54 -6.79
N ARG A 280 12.21 -0.59 -6.78
CA ARG A 280 13.00 -1.78 -7.17
C ARG A 280 12.96 -2.92 -6.15
N GLY A 281 12.30 -2.73 -5.01
CA GLY A 281 12.08 -3.74 -3.98
C GLY A 281 10.68 -3.57 -3.40
N LEU A 282 10.10 -4.67 -2.95
CA LEU A 282 8.76 -4.62 -2.37
C LEU A 282 8.80 -3.93 -1.00
N SER A 283 7.91 -2.97 -0.83
CA SER A 283 7.83 -2.16 0.39
C SER A 283 6.41 -2.19 0.92
N VAL A 284 6.24 -2.63 2.16
CA VAL A 284 4.93 -2.73 2.83
C VAL A 284 4.91 -1.82 4.05
N ILE A 285 3.87 -1.02 4.15
CA ILE A 285 3.63 -0.06 5.24
C ILE A 285 2.47 -0.61 6.07
N ALA A 286 2.75 -0.99 7.31
CA ALA A 286 1.74 -1.34 8.29
C ALA A 286 1.30 -0.08 9.06
N HIS A 287 0.14 -0.12 9.73
CA HIS A 287 -0.31 0.99 10.57
C HIS A 287 0.57 1.12 11.84
N GLY A 288 0.75 2.35 12.35
CA GLY A 288 1.50 2.57 13.59
C GLY A 288 0.95 1.80 14.80
N ASN A 289 -0.37 1.61 14.86
CA ASN A 289 -1.06 0.83 15.89
C ASN A 289 -1.22 -0.66 15.56
N SER A 290 -0.44 -1.20 14.63
CA SER A 290 -0.52 -2.60 14.21
C SER A 290 -0.22 -3.54 15.37
N SER A 291 -1.08 -4.55 15.51
CA SER A 291 -0.87 -5.66 16.44
C SER A 291 0.15 -6.67 15.89
N GLN A 292 0.65 -7.56 16.76
CA GLN A 292 1.46 -8.72 16.38
C GLN A 292 0.89 -9.47 15.14
N ALA A 293 -0.44 -9.68 15.10
CA ALA A 293 -1.08 -10.37 13.98
C ALA A 293 -1.02 -9.55 12.69
N ALA A 294 -1.21 -8.22 12.76
CA ALA A 294 -1.10 -7.31 11.63
C ALA A 294 0.33 -7.28 11.05
N ILE A 295 1.34 -7.18 11.91
CA ILE A 295 2.75 -7.26 11.50
C ILE A 295 3.07 -8.61 10.84
N ALA A 296 2.60 -9.72 11.44
CA ALA A 296 2.78 -11.04 10.83
C ALA A 296 2.14 -11.14 9.43
N ASN A 297 0.95 -10.58 9.27
CA ASN A 297 0.27 -10.52 7.98
C ASN A 297 1.05 -9.63 6.98
N ALA A 298 1.52 -8.45 7.39
CA ALA A 298 2.33 -7.57 6.55
C ALA A 298 3.59 -8.29 6.00
N ILE A 299 4.29 -9.04 6.86
CA ILE A 299 5.46 -9.83 6.46
C ILE A 299 5.09 -10.96 5.47
N ARG A 300 3.98 -11.69 5.73
CA ARG A 300 3.50 -12.75 4.81
C ARG A 300 3.07 -12.17 3.47
N HIS A 301 2.40 -11.04 3.46
CA HIS A 301 2.00 -10.35 2.24
C HIS A 301 3.20 -9.80 1.46
N ALA A 302 4.22 -9.30 2.16
CA ALA A 302 5.49 -8.94 1.52
C ALA A 302 6.14 -10.17 0.85
N ALA A 303 6.20 -11.30 1.53
CA ALA A 303 6.72 -12.54 0.96
C ALA A 303 5.90 -13.02 -0.25
N ARG A 304 4.55 -13.00 -0.15
CA ARG A 304 3.66 -13.34 -1.27
C ARG A 304 3.92 -12.46 -2.49
N GLY A 305 4.09 -11.14 -2.30
CA GLY A 305 4.39 -10.24 -3.42
C GLY A 305 5.74 -10.54 -4.11
N ILE A 306 6.72 -11.07 -3.37
CA ILE A 306 7.99 -11.56 -3.95
C ILE A 306 7.77 -12.87 -4.68
N GLU A 307 7.03 -13.82 -4.11
CA GLU A 307 6.71 -15.12 -4.75
C GLU A 307 5.98 -14.92 -6.08
N HIS A 308 5.06 -13.97 -6.16
CA HIS A 308 4.30 -13.65 -7.36
C HIS A 308 5.05 -12.70 -8.32
N GLY A 309 6.25 -12.25 -7.97
CA GLY A 309 7.10 -11.44 -8.85
C GLY A 309 6.55 -10.04 -9.13
N VAL A 310 5.79 -9.44 -8.22
CA VAL A 310 5.14 -8.12 -8.40
C VAL A 310 6.11 -7.07 -8.90
N VAL A 311 7.33 -6.98 -8.32
CA VAL A 311 8.33 -5.96 -8.72
C VAL A 311 8.81 -6.17 -10.15
N ALA A 312 9.05 -7.44 -10.55
CA ALA A 312 9.50 -7.76 -11.91
C ALA A 312 8.41 -7.43 -12.95
N ARG A 313 7.16 -7.86 -12.69
CA ARG A 313 6.04 -7.59 -13.58
C ARG A 313 5.71 -6.09 -13.70
N LEU A 314 5.81 -5.35 -12.60
CA LEU A 314 5.72 -3.88 -12.65
C LEU A 314 6.84 -3.28 -13.51
N GLY A 315 8.07 -3.79 -13.38
CA GLY A 315 9.21 -3.35 -14.18
C GLY A 315 9.01 -3.61 -15.67
N GLU A 316 8.55 -4.79 -16.05
CA GLU A 316 8.21 -5.18 -17.42
C GLU A 316 7.11 -4.27 -17.97
N ARG A 317 6.01 -4.11 -17.23
CA ARG A 317 4.88 -3.29 -17.66
C ARG A 317 5.26 -1.82 -17.86
N MET A 318 6.06 -1.25 -16.94
CA MET A 318 6.52 0.13 -17.06
C MET A 318 7.53 0.32 -18.18
N ALA A 319 8.32 -0.70 -18.54
CA ALA A 319 9.25 -0.64 -19.67
C ALA A 319 8.50 -0.64 -21.01
N GLU A 320 7.45 -1.45 -21.16
CA GLU A 320 6.59 -1.48 -22.35
C GLU A 320 6.00 -0.10 -22.68
N GLU A 321 5.53 0.63 -21.66
CA GLU A 321 4.97 1.97 -21.81
C GLU A 321 6.00 3.04 -22.24
N VAL A 322 7.30 2.77 -22.01
CA VAL A 322 8.40 3.69 -22.41
C VAL A 322 8.92 3.38 -23.80
N GLU A 323 8.97 2.11 -24.20
CA GLU A 323 9.68 1.64 -25.42
C GLU A 323 8.76 1.47 -26.63
N GLU A 324 7.49 1.13 -26.47
CA GLU A 324 6.52 0.99 -27.57
C GLU A 324 5.14 1.60 -27.22
N PRO A 325 4.87 2.84 -27.64
CA PRO A 325 3.48 3.24 -27.77
C PRO A 325 2.87 2.45 -28.93
N ALA A 326 1.86 1.63 -28.68
CA ALA A 326 1.09 0.99 -29.75
C ALA A 326 0.63 2.05 -30.75
N GLU A 327 0.60 1.74 -32.04
CA GLU A 327 0.24 2.67 -33.13
C GLU A 327 -1.06 3.43 -32.78
N GLY A 328 -0.97 4.77 -32.70
CA GLY A 328 -2.08 5.65 -32.33
C GLY A 328 -2.19 6.00 -30.83
N ARG A 329 -1.27 5.55 -29.96
CA ARG A 329 -1.24 5.86 -28.52
C ARG A 329 -0.18 6.89 -28.17
N VAL A 330 -0.45 7.73 -27.18
CA VAL A 330 0.51 8.72 -26.68
C VAL A 330 1.47 8.04 -25.72
N SER A 331 2.77 7.97 -26.09
CA SER A 331 3.81 7.45 -25.20
C SER A 331 4.01 8.37 -24.00
N ILE A 332 4.18 7.79 -22.80
CA ILE A 332 4.58 8.52 -21.58
C ILE A 332 5.87 9.35 -21.83
N ARG A 333 6.77 8.87 -22.67
CA ARG A 333 7.99 9.58 -23.08
C ARG A 333 7.67 10.85 -23.87
N ALA A 334 6.72 10.81 -24.79
CA ALA A 334 6.31 11.98 -25.57
C ALA A 334 5.67 13.05 -24.67
N LEU A 335 4.93 12.64 -23.65
CA LEU A 335 4.32 13.54 -22.66
C LEU A 335 5.39 14.18 -21.75
N SER A 336 6.41 13.43 -21.32
CA SER A 336 7.50 13.95 -20.47
C SER A 336 8.44 14.90 -21.22
N GLU A 337 8.65 14.72 -22.54
CA GLU A 337 9.51 15.58 -23.38
C GLU A 337 8.80 16.88 -23.81
N SER A 338 7.47 16.95 -23.74
CA SER A 338 6.70 18.14 -24.08
C SER A 338 6.67 19.22 -22.99
N ASN A 339 7.24 18.98 -21.81
CA ASN A 339 7.25 19.93 -20.69
C ASN A 339 8.64 20.58 -20.49
N PRO A 340 8.84 21.89 -20.83
CA PRO A 340 10.14 22.57 -20.75
C PRO A 340 10.64 22.92 -19.35
N GLN A 341 9.92 22.56 -18.26
CA GLN A 341 10.22 23.01 -16.90
C GLN A 341 11.07 22.06 -16.04
N GLU A 342 11.55 20.95 -16.58
CA GLU A 342 12.41 20.00 -15.84
C GLU A 342 13.86 19.91 -16.42
N ARG A 343 14.43 21.03 -16.86
CA ARG A 343 15.87 21.11 -17.17
C ARG A 343 16.66 21.75 -16.03
#